data_586767769cff7c659198e3624affe59f
#
_entry.id   586767769cff7c659198e3624affe59f
#
_cell.length_a   1.000
_cell.length_b   1.000
_cell.length_c   1.000
_cell.angle_alpha   90.00
_cell.angle_beta   90.00
_cell.angle_gamma   90.00
#
_symmetry.space_group_name_H-M   'P 1'
#
loop_
_entity.id
_entity.type
_entity.pdbx_description
1 polymer ?
#
loop_
_entity_poly.entity_id
_entity_poly.type
_entity_poly.pdbx_seq_one_letter_code
_entity_poly.pdbx_strand_id
1 'polypeptide(L)'
;EVDYTYAPESYYKLIEWVESDNRINLDIFAPDYSNITQLAFFADHIDSEITIPEGVYPINRSMEIGTVYASPGVAVGGGPIRSFFCYTYPEEEEDDIYIYYYQDGLYCLVDGTVTVKKVNGKLSFDIDAYNSYDLPVKLHYNPAQSAVEDITTGNTNISKRLINGQLYIIRNGETYNANGALVK
;
A
#
# COMPACT_ATOMS: atom_id res chain seq x y z
N GLU A 1 -5.81 1.29 18.96
CA GLU A 1 -4.56 1.08 18.19
C GLU A 1 -4.85 0.24 16.96
N VAL A 2 -4.34 0.68 15.81
CA VAL A 2 -4.35 -0.10 14.56
C VAL A 2 -2.91 -0.39 14.20
N ASP A 3 -2.59 -1.66 13.92
CA ASP A 3 -1.33 -2.10 13.34
C ASP A 3 -1.70 -3.06 12.20
N TYR A 4 -1.56 -2.61 10.95
CA TYR A 4 -2.04 -3.34 9.80
C TYR A 4 -0.97 -3.45 8.72
N THR A 5 -0.72 -4.67 8.26
CA THR A 5 0.16 -4.93 7.13
C THR A 5 -0.67 -5.41 5.94
N TYR A 6 -0.57 -4.69 4.84
CA TYR A 6 -1.23 -5.05 3.60
C TYR A 6 -0.69 -6.36 3.05
N ALA A 7 -1.59 -7.22 2.60
CA ALA A 7 -1.24 -8.49 1.96
C ALA A 7 -0.39 -8.25 0.69
N PRO A 8 0.44 -9.22 0.28
CA PRO A 8 1.30 -9.10 -0.90
C PRO A 8 0.56 -8.78 -2.20
N GLU A 9 -0.68 -9.23 -2.34
CA GLU A 9 -1.55 -9.02 -3.51
C GLU A 9 -2.25 -7.66 -3.50
N SER A 10 -2.09 -6.88 -2.41
CA SER A 10 -2.60 -5.52 -2.33
C SER A 10 -1.95 -4.63 -3.38
N TYR A 11 -2.64 -3.60 -3.80
CA TYR A 11 -2.16 -2.69 -4.81
C TYR A 11 -2.42 -1.23 -4.43
N TYR A 12 -1.70 -0.33 -5.07
CA TYR A 12 -1.94 1.10 -4.91
C TYR A 12 -2.23 1.78 -6.25
N LYS A 13 -2.93 2.90 -6.17
CA LYS A 13 -3.15 3.84 -7.27
C LYS A 13 -2.68 5.22 -6.87
N LEU A 14 -2.05 5.94 -7.82
CA LEU A 14 -1.75 7.36 -7.69
C LEU A 14 -2.70 8.13 -8.59
N ILE A 15 -3.37 9.12 -8.05
CA ILE A 15 -4.35 9.94 -8.75
C ILE A 15 -3.96 11.40 -8.57
N GLU A 16 -3.65 12.08 -9.67
CA GLU A 16 -3.49 13.53 -9.67
C GLU A 16 -4.87 14.17 -9.57
N TRP A 17 -5.07 14.99 -8.55
CA TRP A 17 -6.39 15.57 -8.33
C TRP A 17 -6.60 16.88 -9.08
N VAL A 18 -5.60 17.75 -9.09
CA VAL A 18 -5.60 19.01 -9.85
C VAL A 18 -4.15 19.45 -10.09
N GLU A 19 -3.77 19.75 -11.34
CA GLU A 19 -2.41 20.17 -11.71
C GLU A 19 -1.89 21.39 -10.92
N SER A 20 -2.78 22.28 -10.47
CA SER A 20 -2.40 23.53 -9.79
C SER A 20 -1.98 23.36 -8.32
N ASP A 21 -2.31 22.24 -7.67
CA ASP A 21 -2.15 22.07 -6.22
C ASP A 21 -0.97 21.17 -5.83
N ASN A 22 -0.22 20.64 -6.79
CA ASN A 22 0.85 19.63 -6.56
C ASN A 22 0.39 18.47 -5.66
N ARG A 23 -0.92 18.15 -5.70
CA ARG A 23 -1.53 17.15 -4.87
C ARG A 23 -1.67 15.82 -5.59
N ILE A 24 -1.13 14.76 -4.97
CA ILE A 24 -1.24 13.39 -5.44
C ILE A 24 -2.00 12.60 -4.37
N ASN A 25 -3.14 12.03 -4.73
CA ASN A 25 -3.79 11.06 -3.86
C ASN A 25 -3.17 9.67 -4.09
N LEU A 26 -2.82 9.04 -3.00
CA LEU A 26 -2.45 7.63 -2.93
C LEU A 26 -3.61 6.86 -2.34
N ASP A 27 -4.11 5.89 -3.07
CA ASP A 27 -5.10 4.93 -2.58
C ASP A 27 -4.44 3.55 -2.52
N ILE A 28 -4.47 2.87 -1.36
CA ILE A 28 -3.99 1.51 -1.16
C ILE A 28 -5.21 0.63 -0.86
N PHE A 29 -5.34 -0.48 -1.58
CA PHE A 29 -6.46 -1.40 -1.46
C PHE A 29 -5.99 -2.79 -1.05
N ALA A 30 -6.69 -3.42 -0.11
CA ALA A 30 -6.62 -4.86 0.07
C ALA A 30 -7.20 -5.58 -1.17
N PRO A 31 -6.75 -6.82 -1.48
CA PRO A 31 -7.19 -7.55 -2.68
C PRO A 31 -8.70 -7.81 -2.73
N ASP A 32 -9.31 -7.98 -1.56
CA ASP A 32 -10.74 -8.23 -1.36
C ASP A 32 -11.54 -6.98 -1.00
N TYR A 33 -10.90 -5.81 -1.12
CA TYR A 33 -11.48 -4.52 -0.70
C TYR A 33 -11.94 -4.46 0.76
N SER A 34 -11.40 -5.30 1.64
CA SER A 34 -11.74 -5.30 3.08
C SER A 34 -11.22 -4.07 3.83
N ASN A 35 -10.28 -3.34 3.23
CA ASN A 35 -9.81 -2.07 3.75
C ASN A 35 -9.16 -1.21 2.68
N ILE A 36 -9.17 0.09 2.97
CA ILE A 36 -8.59 1.14 2.12
C ILE A 36 -7.79 2.11 2.98
N THR A 37 -6.62 2.50 2.49
CA THR A 37 -5.91 3.70 2.94
C THR A 37 -5.93 4.73 1.82
N GLN A 38 -6.32 5.95 2.13
CA GLN A 38 -6.15 7.09 1.24
C GLN A 38 -5.26 8.13 1.89
N LEU A 39 -4.28 8.65 1.16
CA LEU A 39 -3.39 9.73 1.60
C LEU A 39 -3.34 10.82 0.54
N ALA A 40 -3.38 12.08 0.96
CA ALA A 40 -3.21 13.23 0.09
C ALA A 40 -1.80 13.81 0.26
N PHE A 41 -0.90 13.46 -0.65
CA PHE A 41 0.46 14.01 -0.70
C PHE A 41 0.50 15.36 -1.38
N PHE A 42 1.35 16.25 -0.89
CA PHE A 42 1.84 17.41 -1.60
C PHE A 42 3.29 17.14 -2.01
N ALA A 43 3.50 16.88 -3.29
CA ALA A 43 4.81 16.51 -3.83
C ALA A 43 5.03 17.15 -5.21
N ASP A 44 6.29 17.49 -5.52
CA ASP A 44 6.64 17.95 -6.84
C ASP A 44 6.46 16.85 -7.89
N HIS A 45 5.87 17.21 -9.01
CA HIS A 45 5.88 16.34 -10.18
C HIS A 45 7.29 16.23 -10.74
N ILE A 46 7.76 15.00 -10.91
CA ILE A 46 9.00 14.72 -11.61
C ILE A 46 8.64 14.16 -12.97
N ASP A 47 8.76 14.98 -14.00
CA ASP A 47 8.45 14.64 -15.37
C ASP A 47 6.98 14.19 -15.61
N SER A 48 6.65 13.64 -16.74
CA SER A 48 5.28 13.27 -17.15
C SER A 48 4.66 12.07 -16.42
N GLU A 49 5.31 11.51 -15.42
CA GLU A 49 4.79 10.40 -14.62
C GLU A 49 4.33 10.86 -13.24
N ILE A 50 3.10 10.51 -12.86
CA ILE A 50 2.61 10.72 -11.50
C ILE A 50 3.38 9.78 -10.57
N THR A 51 4.24 10.34 -9.71
CA THR A 51 5.01 9.58 -8.74
C THR A 51 5.18 10.37 -7.44
N ILE A 52 5.46 9.68 -6.34
CA ILE A 52 5.79 10.29 -5.06
C ILE A 52 7.28 10.03 -4.81
N PRO A 53 8.12 11.07 -4.67
CA PRO A 53 9.53 10.91 -4.34
C PRO A 53 9.74 10.12 -3.05
N GLU A 54 10.86 9.39 -2.97
CA GLU A 54 11.27 8.73 -1.72
C GLU A 54 11.55 9.79 -0.65
N GLY A 55 11.13 9.52 0.57
CA GLY A 55 11.31 10.45 1.69
C GLY A 55 10.40 10.17 2.87
N VAL A 56 10.49 11.06 3.86
CA VAL A 56 9.61 11.07 5.03
C VAL A 56 8.74 12.31 4.96
N TYR A 57 7.43 12.10 4.93
CA TYR A 57 6.40 13.11 4.76
C TYR A 57 5.64 13.29 6.08
N PRO A 58 5.79 14.41 6.80
CA PRO A 58 4.98 14.68 7.97
C PRO A 58 3.51 14.86 7.60
N ILE A 59 2.62 14.32 8.43
CA ILE A 59 1.17 14.50 8.31
C ILE A 59 0.80 15.78 9.04
N ASN A 60 0.36 16.80 8.31
CA ASN A 60 -0.05 18.10 8.88
C ASN A 60 -1.03 18.83 7.96
N ARG A 61 -1.41 20.06 8.31
CA ARG A 61 -2.35 20.88 7.51
C ARG A 61 -1.68 21.98 6.69
N SER A 62 -0.36 21.96 6.51
CA SER A 62 0.35 23.07 5.84
C SER A 62 0.11 23.14 4.34
N MET A 63 -0.19 22.02 3.69
CA MET A 63 -0.27 21.86 2.23
C MET A 63 1.06 22.21 1.51
N GLU A 64 2.16 22.19 2.22
CA GLU A 64 3.48 22.42 1.67
C GLU A 64 4.02 21.18 0.96
N ILE A 65 4.82 21.39 -0.09
CA ILE A 65 5.51 20.28 -0.76
C ILE A 65 6.37 19.52 0.25
N GLY A 66 6.32 18.19 0.21
CA GLY A 66 6.98 17.33 1.16
C GLY A 66 6.11 16.95 2.37
N THR A 67 4.79 17.19 2.31
CA THR A 67 3.86 16.81 3.40
C THR A 67 2.73 15.90 2.91
N VAL A 68 2.07 15.25 3.86
CA VAL A 68 0.77 14.59 3.69
C VAL A 68 -0.29 15.43 4.42
N TYR A 69 -1.40 15.70 3.76
CA TYR A 69 -2.45 16.52 4.37
C TYR A 69 -3.20 15.76 5.46
N ALA A 70 -3.18 16.30 6.66
CA ALA A 70 -3.94 15.77 7.79
C ALA A 70 -5.46 15.84 7.52
N SER A 71 -6.17 14.77 7.82
CA SER A 71 -7.63 14.73 7.64
C SER A 71 -8.33 15.79 8.48
N PRO A 72 -9.22 16.61 7.90
CA PRO A 72 -10.07 17.51 8.67
C PRO A 72 -11.23 16.78 9.39
N GLY A 73 -11.39 15.48 9.17
CA GLY A 73 -12.46 14.66 9.74
C GLY A 73 -13.38 14.06 8.69
N VAL A 74 -14.65 13.94 9.02
CA VAL A 74 -15.70 13.31 8.20
C VAL A 74 -16.60 14.40 7.60
N ALA A 75 -16.96 14.25 6.32
CA ALA A 75 -17.87 15.16 5.64
C ALA A 75 -19.33 15.02 6.16
N VAL A 76 -20.13 16.03 5.85
CA VAL A 76 -21.59 15.91 5.98
C VAL A 76 -22.09 14.79 5.07
N GLY A 77 -22.65 13.73 5.65
CA GLY A 77 -23.01 12.51 4.91
C GLY A 77 -22.16 11.29 5.27
N GLY A 78 -21.16 11.45 6.13
CA GLY A 78 -20.43 10.34 6.77
C GLY A 78 -19.16 9.86 6.04
N GLY A 79 -18.81 10.42 4.87
CA GLY A 79 -17.59 10.05 4.16
C GLY A 79 -16.32 10.67 4.75
N PRO A 80 -15.19 9.94 4.80
CA PRO A 80 -13.91 10.50 5.26
C PRO A 80 -13.39 11.54 4.27
N ILE A 81 -12.68 12.54 4.80
CA ILE A 81 -12.05 13.57 4.00
C ILE A 81 -10.55 13.40 4.03
N ARG A 82 -9.95 13.13 2.84
CA ARG A 82 -8.49 13.06 2.61
C ARG A 82 -7.84 11.89 3.37
N SER A 83 -6.75 12.14 4.11
CA SER A 83 -5.91 11.07 4.68
C SER A 83 -6.63 10.24 5.75
N PHE A 84 -6.90 8.99 5.44
CA PHE A 84 -7.59 8.06 6.33
C PHE A 84 -7.22 6.60 6.04
N PHE A 85 -7.46 5.76 7.03
CA PHE A 85 -7.57 4.30 6.89
C PHE A 85 -8.97 3.90 7.31
N CYS A 86 -9.57 2.94 6.61
CA CYS A 86 -10.85 2.37 7.04
C CYS A 86 -10.97 0.90 6.69
N TYR A 87 -11.74 0.19 7.49
CA TYR A 87 -12.30 -1.11 7.13
C TYR A 87 -13.53 -0.89 6.24
N THR A 88 -13.66 -1.72 5.21
CA THR A 88 -14.67 -1.58 4.18
C THR A 88 -15.29 -2.93 3.89
N TYR A 89 -16.42 -2.93 3.21
CA TYR A 89 -17.00 -4.12 2.62
C TYR A 89 -17.46 -3.80 1.18
N PRO A 90 -17.18 -4.68 0.22
CA PRO A 90 -17.68 -4.54 -1.13
C PRO A 90 -19.13 -5.06 -1.22
N GLU A 91 -19.95 -4.38 -2.01
CA GLU A 91 -21.23 -4.87 -2.48
C GLU A 91 -21.22 -4.90 -4.01
N GLU A 92 -21.60 -6.02 -4.59
CA GLU A 92 -21.74 -6.15 -6.03
C GLU A 92 -23.18 -5.80 -6.43
N GLU A 93 -23.36 -4.79 -7.26
CA GLU A 93 -24.63 -4.38 -7.84
C GLU A 93 -24.51 -4.38 -9.37
N GLU A 94 -25.25 -5.25 -10.05
CA GLU A 94 -25.20 -5.44 -11.50
C GLU A 94 -23.77 -5.78 -11.98
N ASP A 95 -23.09 -4.85 -12.67
CA ASP A 95 -21.73 -5.03 -13.19
C ASP A 95 -20.69 -4.16 -12.44
N ASP A 96 -21.09 -3.49 -11.35
CA ASP A 96 -20.23 -2.57 -10.60
C ASP A 96 -19.98 -3.08 -9.17
N ILE A 97 -18.80 -2.73 -8.62
CA ILE A 97 -18.46 -2.99 -7.23
C ILE A 97 -18.50 -1.66 -6.47
N TYR A 98 -19.40 -1.58 -5.49
CA TYR A 98 -19.49 -0.46 -4.57
C TYR A 98 -18.77 -0.79 -3.27
N ILE A 99 -17.99 0.17 -2.75
CA ILE A 99 -17.21 0.01 -1.53
C ILE A 99 -17.81 0.90 -0.44
N TYR A 100 -18.29 0.27 0.63
CA TYR A 100 -18.88 0.95 1.77
C TYR A 100 -17.93 0.92 2.98
N TYR A 101 -18.00 1.94 3.83
CA TYR A 101 -17.17 2.06 5.02
C TYR A 101 -17.89 1.54 6.26
N TYR A 102 -17.17 0.83 7.12
CA TYR A 102 -17.60 0.64 8.48
C TYR A 102 -17.32 1.92 9.28
N GLN A 103 -18.36 2.55 9.83
CA GLN A 103 -18.20 3.81 10.58
C GLN A 103 -17.28 3.65 11.80
N ASP A 104 -17.40 2.54 12.52
CA ASP A 104 -16.54 2.22 13.67
C ASP A 104 -15.11 1.82 13.28
N GLY A 105 -14.88 1.59 12.00
CA GLY A 105 -13.58 1.21 11.43
C GLY A 105 -12.88 2.34 10.67
N LEU A 106 -13.34 3.59 10.80
CA LEU A 106 -12.77 4.75 10.12
C LEU A 106 -11.78 5.50 11.01
N TYR A 107 -10.56 5.66 10.53
CA TYR A 107 -9.45 6.32 11.23
C TYR A 107 -8.95 7.49 10.38
N CYS A 108 -9.38 8.71 10.71
CA CYS A 108 -8.89 9.93 10.09
C CYS A 108 -7.49 10.25 10.63
N LEU A 109 -6.48 10.29 9.77
CA LEU A 109 -5.08 10.51 10.15
C LEU A 109 -4.81 12.01 10.29
N VAL A 110 -4.38 12.45 11.46
CA VAL A 110 -4.25 13.88 11.80
C VAL A 110 -2.83 14.34 12.12
N ASP A 111 -1.95 13.40 12.46
CA ASP A 111 -0.55 13.65 12.83
C ASP A 111 0.29 12.40 12.54
N GLY A 112 1.61 12.54 12.53
CA GLY A 112 2.56 11.46 12.30
C GLY A 112 3.38 11.61 11.04
N THR A 113 3.83 10.50 10.47
CA THR A 113 4.68 10.49 9.27
C THR A 113 4.31 9.36 8.32
N VAL A 114 4.58 9.59 7.04
CA VAL A 114 4.57 8.57 6.00
C VAL A 114 5.96 8.45 5.41
N THR A 115 6.57 7.29 5.50
CA THR A 115 7.85 6.99 4.86
C THR A 115 7.61 6.32 3.52
N VAL A 116 8.11 6.91 2.46
CA VAL A 116 8.03 6.40 1.09
C VAL A 116 9.39 5.88 0.67
N LYS A 117 9.44 4.64 0.19
CA LYS A 117 10.65 4.01 -0.36
C LYS A 117 10.33 3.36 -1.70
N LYS A 118 11.33 3.20 -2.54
CA LYS A 118 11.22 2.45 -3.79
C LYS A 118 11.91 1.09 -3.64
N VAL A 119 11.12 0.02 -3.75
CA VAL A 119 11.59 -1.36 -3.63
C VAL A 119 11.29 -2.08 -4.93
N ASN A 120 12.33 -2.58 -5.62
CA ASN A 120 12.19 -3.26 -6.91
C ASN A 120 11.38 -2.45 -7.96
N GLY A 121 11.56 -1.12 -7.98
CA GLY A 121 10.88 -0.22 -8.90
C GLY A 121 9.46 0.19 -8.52
N LYS A 122 8.89 -0.36 -7.44
CA LYS A 122 7.56 -0.03 -6.90
C LYS A 122 7.67 0.76 -5.60
N LEU A 123 6.69 1.60 -5.32
CA LEU A 123 6.65 2.34 -4.06
C LEU A 123 6.16 1.45 -2.92
N SER A 124 6.80 1.59 -1.77
CA SER A 124 6.37 1.03 -0.48
C SER A 124 6.08 2.18 0.49
N PHE A 125 5.17 1.95 1.42
CA PHE A 125 4.69 2.96 2.34
C PHE A 125 4.66 2.41 3.76
N ASP A 126 5.38 3.09 4.67
CA ASP A 126 5.29 2.88 6.11
C ASP A 126 4.64 4.12 6.72
N ILE A 127 3.47 3.95 7.33
CA ILE A 127 2.67 5.00 7.92
C ILE A 127 2.69 4.81 9.44
N ASP A 128 3.20 5.79 10.17
CA ASP A 128 3.18 5.85 11.63
C ASP A 128 2.45 7.13 12.03
N ALA A 129 1.17 6.99 12.30
CA ALA A 129 0.23 8.10 12.43
C ALA A 129 -0.61 8.03 13.71
N TYR A 130 -1.32 9.10 13.97
CA TYR A 130 -2.34 9.19 14.99
C TYR A 130 -3.67 9.62 14.37
N ASN A 131 -4.76 9.06 14.88
CA ASN A 131 -6.09 9.50 14.50
C ASN A 131 -6.55 10.69 15.35
N SER A 132 -7.75 11.22 15.07
CA SER A 132 -8.34 12.35 15.79
C SER A 132 -8.64 12.10 17.27
N TYR A 133 -8.43 10.90 17.78
CA TYR A 133 -8.58 10.51 19.19
C TYR A 133 -7.23 10.17 19.84
N ASP A 134 -6.11 10.60 19.24
CA ASP A 134 -4.74 10.28 19.67
C ASP A 134 -4.43 8.78 19.74
N LEU A 135 -5.16 7.95 18.99
CA LEU A 135 -4.89 6.53 18.91
C LEU A 135 -3.87 6.25 17.78
N PRO A 136 -2.82 5.48 18.06
CA PRO A 136 -1.82 5.14 17.06
C PRO A 136 -2.41 4.28 15.93
N VAL A 137 -2.02 4.61 14.70
CA VAL A 137 -2.37 3.91 13.47
C VAL A 137 -1.09 3.63 12.70
N LYS A 138 -0.68 2.37 12.64
CA LYS A 138 0.49 1.89 11.92
C LYS A 138 0.05 1.05 10.74
N LEU A 139 0.48 1.43 9.55
CA LEU A 139 0.12 0.73 8.32
C LEU A 139 1.38 0.46 7.50
N HIS A 140 1.48 -0.76 6.98
CA HIS A 140 2.62 -1.20 6.20
C HIS A 140 2.18 -1.73 4.86
N TYR A 141 2.66 -1.12 3.78
CA TYR A 141 2.48 -1.61 2.42
C TYR A 141 3.83 -1.83 1.76
N ASN A 142 4.14 -3.08 1.41
CA ASN A 142 5.37 -3.43 0.70
C ASN A 142 5.07 -4.38 -0.47
N PRO A 143 5.07 -3.88 -1.71
CA PRO A 143 4.77 -4.70 -2.89
C PRO A 143 5.83 -5.75 -3.19
N ALA A 144 7.02 -5.68 -2.57
CA ALA A 144 8.08 -6.67 -2.75
C ALA A 144 7.86 -7.95 -1.93
N GLN A 145 6.94 -7.95 -0.96
CA GLN A 145 6.59 -9.16 -0.19
C GLN A 145 5.88 -10.22 -1.02
N SER A 146 5.34 -9.88 -2.20
CA SER A 146 4.76 -10.85 -3.14
C SER A 146 5.77 -11.69 -3.92
N ALA A 147 7.04 -11.27 -3.96
CA ALA A 147 8.10 -12.17 -4.39
C ALA A 147 8.45 -13.05 -3.19
N VAL A 148 8.24 -14.36 -3.30
CA VAL A 148 8.90 -15.33 -2.41
C VAL A 148 10.36 -14.87 -2.33
N GLU A 149 10.79 -14.36 -1.17
CA GLU A 149 12.20 -14.05 -0.96
C GLU A 149 12.96 -15.30 -1.40
N ASP A 150 13.88 -15.14 -2.32
CA ASP A 150 14.90 -16.16 -2.56
C ASP A 150 15.55 -16.35 -1.20
N ILE A 151 15.15 -17.41 -0.50
CA ILE A 151 15.80 -17.81 0.74
C ILE A 151 17.19 -18.26 0.30
N THR A 152 18.08 -17.30 0.18
CA THR A 152 19.53 -17.54 0.16
C THR A 152 19.93 -17.93 1.58
N THR A 153 19.50 -19.14 1.97
CA THR A 153 20.16 -19.82 3.07
C THR A 153 21.60 -20.08 2.61
N GLY A 154 22.52 -19.48 3.34
CA GLY A 154 23.94 -19.47 3.00
C GLY A 154 24.41 -20.83 2.47
N ASN A 155 25.13 -20.76 1.35
CA ASN A 155 25.95 -21.82 0.74
C ASN A 155 25.23 -23.04 0.15
N THR A 156 23.95 -22.98 -0.20
CA THR A 156 23.32 -24.00 -1.02
C THR A 156 22.79 -23.32 -2.31
N ASN A 157 23.27 -23.78 -3.48
CA ASN A 157 22.77 -23.35 -4.80
C ASN A 157 21.33 -23.84 -5.00
N ILE A 158 20.38 -23.23 -4.28
CA ILE A 158 18.96 -23.52 -4.38
C ILE A 158 18.30 -22.28 -5.00
N SER A 159 17.63 -22.46 -6.12
CA SER A 159 16.78 -21.43 -6.74
C SER A 159 15.39 -21.98 -7.03
N LYS A 160 14.39 -21.11 -7.03
CA LYS A 160 13.01 -21.43 -7.41
C LYS A 160 12.72 -20.75 -8.74
N ARG A 161 12.09 -21.45 -9.67
CA ARG A 161 11.64 -20.90 -10.96
C ARG A 161 10.21 -21.29 -11.24
N LEU A 162 9.45 -20.34 -11.76
CA LEU A 162 8.13 -20.58 -12.33
C LEU A 162 8.30 -20.78 -13.85
N ILE A 163 7.98 -21.94 -14.36
CA ILE A 163 8.06 -22.27 -15.80
C ILE A 163 6.68 -22.77 -16.22
N ASN A 164 6.03 -22.09 -17.17
CA ASN A 164 4.68 -22.41 -17.66
C ASN A 164 3.64 -22.57 -16.52
N GLY A 165 3.72 -21.71 -15.47
CA GLY A 165 2.80 -21.75 -14.32
C GLY A 165 3.09 -22.87 -13.31
N GLN A 166 4.16 -23.65 -13.46
CA GLN A 166 4.59 -24.68 -12.51
C GLN A 166 5.84 -24.23 -11.75
N LEU A 167 5.84 -24.46 -10.43
CA LEU A 167 6.97 -24.16 -9.57
C LEU A 167 8.01 -25.28 -9.65
N TYR A 168 9.24 -24.91 -9.94
CA TYR A 168 10.41 -25.79 -9.91
C TYR A 168 11.42 -25.30 -8.87
N ILE A 169 12.04 -26.26 -8.19
CA ILE A 169 13.13 -26.01 -7.23
C ILE A 169 14.42 -26.55 -7.87
N ILE A 170 15.40 -25.69 -8.06
CA ILE A 170 16.72 -26.08 -8.58
C ILE A 170 17.66 -26.15 -7.39
N ARG A 171 18.26 -27.32 -7.17
CA ARG A 171 19.21 -27.58 -6.09
C ARG A 171 20.43 -28.30 -6.66
N ASN A 172 21.61 -27.69 -6.48
CA ASN A 172 22.89 -28.26 -6.99
C ASN A 172 22.87 -28.62 -8.48
N GLY A 173 22.15 -27.84 -9.31
CA GLY A 173 22.02 -28.07 -10.73
C GLY A 173 20.95 -29.07 -11.15
N GLU A 174 20.29 -29.73 -10.21
CA GLU A 174 19.14 -30.62 -10.43
C GLU A 174 17.82 -29.88 -10.23
N THR A 175 16.82 -30.20 -11.05
CA THR A 175 15.50 -29.55 -11.02
C THR A 175 14.48 -30.49 -10.39
N TYR A 176 13.72 -30.00 -9.43
CA TYR A 176 12.66 -30.73 -8.74
C TYR A 176 11.32 -30.02 -8.95
N ASN A 177 10.23 -30.75 -9.06
CA ASN A 177 8.89 -30.16 -9.06
C ASN A 177 8.45 -29.75 -7.63
N ALA A 178 7.27 -29.13 -7.51
CA ALA A 178 6.72 -28.66 -6.23
C ALA A 178 6.51 -29.79 -5.19
N ASN A 179 6.40 -31.05 -5.64
CA ASN A 179 6.24 -32.24 -4.81
C ASN A 179 7.59 -32.89 -4.42
N GLY A 180 8.71 -32.27 -4.80
CA GLY A 180 10.06 -32.78 -4.52
C GLY A 180 10.53 -33.90 -5.44
N ALA A 181 9.83 -34.18 -6.54
CA ALA A 181 10.25 -35.19 -7.52
C ALA A 181 11.25 -34.56 -8.52
N LEU A 182 12.33 -35.28 -8.79
CA LEU A 182 13.33 -34.88 -9.79
C LEU A 182 12.69 -34.84 -11.20
N VAL A 183 12.87 -33.71 -11.86
CA VAL A 183 12.42 -33.51 -13.27
C VAL A 183 13.61 -33.79 -14.19
N LYS A 184 13.50 -34.79 -15.02
CA LYS A 184 14.52 -35.17 -16.00
C LYS A 184 14.36 -34.38 -17.30
#